data_2acde400b786b68bad83ccd135df4a5c
#
_entry.id   2acde400b786b68bad83ccd135df4a5c
#
_cell.length_a   1.000
_cell.length_b   1.000
_cell.length_c   1.000
_cell.angle_alpha   90.00
_cell.angle_beta   90.00
_cell.angle_gamma   90.00
#
_symmetry.space_group_name_H-M   'P 1'
#
loop_
_entity.id
_entity.type
_entity.pdbx_description
1 polymer ?
#
loop_
_entity_poly.entity_id
_entity_poly.type
_entity_poly.pdbx_seq_one_letter_code
_entity_poly.pdbx_strand_id
1 'polypeptide(L)'
;MQLNAEDGGKRKFILVQLPEPIDAKKSKVAYDFVKDELGVTPPTIFEITKERLLRAAKKIKEETINKKIAEKQKEIKNLENKLDLGNKDEQIQQLKKEIENLKHQDLGFKIFETTPIWEDYDFEAEEFDSSQTLFDAGKLTENDINALLTTWKTYDGIALTQDLETIDLGGYTAYYGNGRLYLMNKGFTTDSLKALLEKIDTDKHFEPKSIIAFGYHLESKSLREISENVKTYNNKKKSDIDFITRY
;
A
#
# COMPACT_ATOMS: atom_id res chain seq x y z
N MET A 1 4.78 -15.86 -9.05
CA MET A 1 3.66 -16.66 -8.51
C MET A 1 3.98 -18.15 -8.50
N GLN A 2 4.20 -18.81 -9.66
CA GLN A 2 4.41 -20.27 -9.74
C GLN A 2 5.51 -20.78 -8.81
N LEU A 3 6.72 -20.22 -8.88
CA LEU A 3 7.84 -20.60 -8.02
C LEU A 3 7.52 -20.48 -6.52
N ASN A 4 6.79 -19.41 -6.12
CA ASN A 4 6.38 -19.25 -4.73
C ASN A 4 5.40 -20.37 -4.30
N ALA A 5 4.51 -20.81 -5.19
CA ALA A 5 3.60 -21.93 -4.93
C ALA A 5 4.32 -23.27 -4.86
N GLU A 6 5.45 -23.42 -5.57
CA GLU A 6 6.25 -24.64 -5.58
C GLU A 6 7.12 -24.79 -4.33
N ASP A 7 7.80 -23.73 -3.91
CA ASP A 7 8.80 -23.77 -2.84
C ASP A 7 8.42 -22.97 -1.55
N GLY A 8 7.22 -22.36 -1.51
CA GLY A 8 6.79 -21.54 -0.37
C GLY A 8 7.52 -20.19 -0.27
N GLY A 9 8.20 -19.78 -1.33
CA GLY A 9 8.95 -18.52 -1.39
C GLY A 9 8.05 -17.28 -1.32
N LYS A 10 8.67 -16.12 -1.08
CA LYS A 10 8.01 -14.81 -0.98
C LYS A 10 8.57 -13.82 -2.00
N ARG A 11 8.87 -14.30 -3.21
CA ARG A 11 9.37 -13.44 -4.29
C ARG A 11 8.30 -12.45 -4.70
N LYS A 12 8.73 -11.22 -4.90
CA LYS A 12 7.88 -10.13 -5.43
C LYS A 12 8.22 -9.90 -6.90
N PHE A 13 7.29 -9.35 -7.65
CA PHE A 13 7.50 -8.92 -9.02
C PHE A 13 6.91 -7.53 -9.22
N ILE A 14 7.48 -6.79 -10.17
CA ILE A 14 6.96 -5.51 -10.65
C ILE A 14 6.80 -5.65 -12.15
N LEU A 15 5.62 -5.33 -12.66
CA LEU A 15 5.33 -5.25 -14.08
C LEU A 15 4.96 -3.82 -14.42
N VAL A 16 5.52 -3.31 -15.50
CA VAL A 16 5.17 -2.00 -16.06
C VAL A 16 4.55 -2.24 -17.43
N GLN A 17 3.32 -1.77 -17.62
CA GLN A 17 2.58 -1.91 -18.85
C GLN A 17 1.90 -0.60 -19.20
N LEU A 18 2.21 -0.06 -20.36
CA LEU A 18 1.48 1.08 -20.90
C LEU A 18 0.06 0.65 -21.31
N PRO A 19 -0.97 1.45 -21.03
CA PRO A 19 -2.34 1.15 -21.40
C PRO A 19 -2.63 1.51 -22.87
N GLU A 20 -1.82 0.96 -23.78
CA GLU A 20 -1.95 1.22 -25.22
C GLU A 20 -3.29 0.69 -25.73
N PRO A 21 -4.06 1.50 -26.48
CA PRO A 21 -5.30 1.06 -27.10
C PRO A 21 -5.07 -0.05 -28.11
N ILE A 22 -5.96 -1.05 -28.09
CA ILE A 22 -5.92 -2.14 -29.07
C ILE A 22 -6.63 -1.71 -30.34
N ASP A 23 -5.92 -1.77 -31.47
CA ASP A 23 -6.49 -1.48 -32.78
C ASP A 23 -7.43 -2.61 -33.23
N ALA A 24 -8.74 -2.28 -33.36
CA ALA A 24 -9.77 -3.25 -33.76
C ALA A 24 -9.54 -3.85 -35.18
N LYS A 25 -8.81 -3.15 -36.06
CA LYS A 25 -8.53 -3.66 -37.41
C LYS A 25 -7.32 -4.58 -37.45
N LYS A 26 -6.28 -4.25 -36.66
CA LYS A 26 -5.02 -5.01 -36.64
C LYS A 26 -5.08 -6.22 -35.69
N SER A 27 -5.82 -6.10 -34.60
CA SER A 27 -5.86 -7.12 -33.53
C SER A 27 -7.29 -7.37 -33.06
N LYS A 28 -8.19 -7.69 -34.01
CA LYS A 28 -9.63 -7.85 -33.75
C LYS A 28 -9.92 -8.82 -32.59
N VAL A 29 -9.28 -10.00 -32.58
CA VAL A 29 -9.50 -10.99 -31.52
C VAL A 29 -9.18 -10.46 -30.14
N ALA A 30 -8.09 -9.73 -29.98
CA ALA A 30 -7.70 -9.10 -28.71
C ALA A 30 -8.66 -7.96 -28.33
N TYR A 31 -9.10 -7.19 -29.32
CA TYR A 31 -10.06 -6.11 -29.12
C TYR A 31 -11.41 -6.64 -28.63
N ASP A 32 -11.97 -7.64 -29.35
CA ASP A 32 -13.26 -8.26 -29.03
C ASP A 32 -13.20 -8.95 -27.65
N PHE A 33 -12.08 -9.64 -27.34
CA PHE A 33 -11.85 -10.24 -26.02
C PHE A 33 -11.98 -9.21 -24.89
N VAL A 34 -11.25 -8.08 -24.99
CA VAL A 34 -11.28 -7.08 -23.91
C VAL A 34 -12.64 -6.38 -23.84
N LYS A 35 -13.21 -6.04 -24.99
CA LYS A 35 -14.47 -5.33 -25.04
C LYS A 35 -15.67 -6.19 -24.68
N ASP A 36 -15.79 -7.37 -25.28
CA ASP A 36 -16.99 -8.19 -25.22
C ASP A 36 -16.93 -9.24 -24.09
N GLU A 37 -15.76 -9.84 -23.83
CA GLU A 37 -15.62 -10.83 -22.75
C GLU A 37 -15.27 -10.18 -21.42
N LEU A 38 -14.36 -9.17 -21.38
CA LEU A 38 -14.01 -8.49 -20.13
C LEU A 38 -14.90 -7.28 -19.82
N GLY A 39 -15.66 -6.78 -20.80
CA GLY A 39 -16.57 -5.65 -20.64
C GLY A 39 -15.89 -4.30 -20.42
N VAL A 40 -14.63 -4.14 -20.86
CA VAL A 40 -13.84 -2.94 -20.61
C VAL A 40 -13.75 -2.06 -21.86
N THR A 41 -13.96 -0.76 -21.66
CA THR A 41 -13.88 0.25 -22.72
C THR A 41 -13.15 1.50 -22.21
N PRO A 42 -12.11 2.01 -22.88
CA PRO A 42 -11.54 1.49 -24.14
C PRO A 42 -10.71 0.21 -23.93
N PRO A 43 -10.70 -0.72 -24.90
CA PRO A 43 -9.84 -1.90 -24.84
C PRO A 43 -8.36 -1.55 -24.91
N THR A 44 -7.57 -2.01 -23.94
CA THR A 44 -6.13 -1.77 -23.87
C THR A 44 -5.33 -3.05 -23.65
N ILE A 45 -4.05 -3.02 -23.99
CA ILE A 45 -3.11 -4.15 -23.74
C ILE A 45 -2.98 -4.41 -22.23
N PHE A 46 -3.10 -3.38 -21.41
CA PHE A 46 -3.05 -3.50 -19.95
C PHE A 46 -4.11 -4.49 -19.43
N GLU A 47 -5.34 -4.45 -19.94
CA GLU A 47 -6.42 -5.33 -19.50
C GLU A 47 -6.12 -6.81 -19.82
N ILE A 48 -5.46 -7.09 -20.93
CA ILE A 48 -4.99 -8.44 -21.27
C ILE A 48 -3.94 -8.90 -20.25
N THR A 49 -3.00 -8.03 -19.91
CA THR A 49 -1.94 -8.36 -18.93
C THR A 49 -2.53 -8.65 -17.55
N LYS A 50 -3.45 -7.82 -17.09
CA LYS A 50 -4.20 -8.00 -15.84
C LYS A 50 -4.94 -9.31 -15.79
N GLU A 51 -5.72 -9.62 -16.84
CA GLU A 51 -6.49 -10.86 -16.93
C GLU A 51 -5.60 -12.11 -16.97
N ARG A 52 -4.46 -12.05 -17.66
CA ARG A 52 -3.47 -13.14 -17.64
C ARG A 52 -2.95 -13.43 -16.24
N LEU A 53 -2.67 -12.38 -15.44
CA LEU A 53 -2.22 -12.54 -14.05
C LEU A 53 -3.32 -13.16 -13.18
N LEU A 54 -4.58 -12.73 -13.33
CA LEU A 54 -5.71 -13.30 -12.60
C LEU A 54 -5.92 -14.78 -12.93
N ARG A 55 -5.92 -15.13 -14.23
CA ARG A 55 -6.05 -16.54 -14.67
C ARG A 55 -4.86 -17.38 -14.22
N ALA A 56 -3.64 -16.83 -14.27
CA ALA A 56 -2.45 -17.55 -13.79
C ALA A 56 -2.54 -17.81 -12.27
N ALA A 57 -2.94 -16.83 -11.48
CA ALA A 57 -3.11 -16.99 -10.04
C ALA A 57 -4.17 -18.07 -9.72
N LYS A 58 -5.32 -18.03 -10.41
CA LYS A 58 -6.39 -19.02 -10.27
C LYS A 58 -5.88 -20.43 -10.61
N LYS A 59 -5.22 -20.59 -11.76
CA LYS A 59 -4.67 -21.87 -12.19
C LYS A 59 -3.64 -22.43 -11.21
N ILE A 60 -2.72 -21.59 -10.71
CA ILE A 60 -1.72 -21.98 -9.70
C ILE A 60 -2.42 -22.44 -8.42
N LYS A 61 -3.45 -21.73 -7.97
CA LYS A 61 -4.23 -22.11 -6.79
C LYS A 61 -4.88 -23.50 -6.97
N GLU A 62 -5.50 -23.74 -8.12
CA GLU A 62 -6.23 -24.97 -8.40
C GLU A 62 -5.27 -26.16 -8.64
N GLU A 63 -4.29 -26.00 -9.51
CA GLU A 63 -3.44 -27.10 -9.98
C GLU A 63 -2.23 -27.38 -9.06
N THR A 64 -1.72 -26.39 -8.34
CA THR A 64 -0.54 -26.53 -7.50
C THR A 64 -0.89 -26.56 -6.02
N ILE A 65 -1.52 -25.50 -5.52
CA ILE A 65 -1.75 -25.33 -4.07
C ILE A 65 -2.79 -26.33 -3.57
N ASN A 66 -3.95 -26.41 -4.22
CA ASN A 66 -5.03 -27.32 -3.79
C ASN A 66 -4.60 -28.78 -3.90
N LYS A 67 -3.80 -29.12 -4.91
CA LYS A 67 -3.23 -30.48 -5.05
C LYS A 67 -2.30 -30.81 -3.89
N LYS A 68 -1.38 -29.92 -3.55
CA LYS A 68 -0.47 -30.09 -2.38
C LYS A 68 -1.24 -30.21 -1.07
N ILE A 69 -2.29 -29.43 -0.88
CA ILE A 69 -3.17 -29.53 0.30
C ILE A 69 -3.82 -30.90 0.37
N ALA A 70 -4.38 -31.38 -0.75
CA ALA A 70 -5.03 -32.69 -0.81
C ALA A 70 -4.06 -33.84 -0.53
N GLU A 71 -2.83 -33.78 -1.06
CA GLU A 71 -1.77 -34.75 -0.79
C GLU A 71 -1.40 -34.79 0.70
N LYS A 72 -1.20 -33.61 1.34
CA LYS A 72 -0.91 -33.52 2.78
C LYS A 72 -2.08 -33.98 3.66
N GLN A 73 -3.32 -33.70 3.27
CA GLN A 73 -4.50 -34.22 3.96
C GLN A 73 -4.60 -35.74 3.89
N LYS A 74 -4.24 -36.35 2.73
CA LYS A 74 -4.16 -37.78 2.59
C LYS A 74 -3.06 -38.41 3.46
N GLU A 75 -1.93 -37.70 3.58
CA GLU A 75 -0.82 -38.12 4.43
C GLU A 75 -1.22 -38.09 5.91
N ILE A 76 -1.91 -37.05 6.37
CA ILE A 76 -2.47 -36.99 7.72
C ILE A 76 -3.40 -38.18 8.01
N LYS A 77 -4.36 -38.47 7.11
CA LYS A 77 -5.25 -39.64 7.25
C LYS A 77 -4.49 -40.96 7.34
N ASN A 78 -3.43 -41.10 6.55
CA ASN A 78 -2.60 -42.30 6.58
C ASN A 78 -1.84 -42.41 7.92
N LEU A 79 -1.35 -41.31 8.48
CA LEU A 79 -0.69 -41.29 9.78
C LEU A 79 -1.68 -41.60 10.91
N GLU A 80 -2.89 -41.04 10.86
CA GLU A 80 -3.94 -41.29 11.85
C GLU A 80 -4.26 -42.81 11.98
N ASN A 81 -4.21 -43.54 10.88
CA ASN A 81 -4.48 -44.97 10.81
C ASN A 81 -3.28 -45.88 11.15
N LYS A 82 -2.07 -45.34 11.41
CA LYS A 82 -0.87 -46.09 11.80
C LYS A 82 -0.75 -46.15 13.32
N LEU A 83 -0.11 -47.22 13.82
CA LEU A 83 0.31 -47.34 15.22
C LEU A 83 1.25 -46.18 15.57
N ASP A 84 1.04 -45.58 16.75
CA ASP A 84 1.88 -44.49 17.23
C ASP A 84 3.25 -45.01 17.68
N LEU A 85 4.31 -44.52 17.04
CA LEU A 85 5.70 -44.81 17.34
C LEU A 85 6.38 -43.70 18.14
N GLY A 86 5.58 -42.79 18.74
CA GLY A 86 6.07 -41.72 19.65
C GLY A 86 6.28 -40.35 19.01
N ASN A 87 6.10 -40.17 17.70
CA ASN A 87 6.25 -38.90 16.98
C ASN A 87 5.09 -38.55 16.03
N LYS A 88 4.02 -39.33 16.06
CA LYS A 88 2.86 -39.22 15.17
C LYS A 88 2.17 -37.88 15.29
N ASP A 89 1.92 -37.42 16.52
CA ASP A 89 1.21 -36.16 16.78
C ASP A 89 2.03 -34.96 16.29
N GLU A 90 3.35 -34.97 16.45
CA GLU A 90 4.23 -33.91 15.97
C GLU A 90 4.20 -33.82 14.43
N GLN A 91 4.24 -34.97 13.74
CA GLN A 91 4.16 -35.02 12.27
C GLN A 91 2.81 -34.48 11.77
N ILE A 92 1.71 -34.86 12.40
CA ILE A 92 0.38 -34.35 12.06
C ILE A 92 0.29 -32.84 12.28
N GLN A 93 0.81 -32.33 13.39
CA GLN A 93 0.87 -30.90 13.67
C GLN A 93 1.68 -30.13 12.62
N GLN A 94 2.83 -30.67 12.22
CA GLN A 94 3.66 -30.07 11.18
C GLN A 94 2.92 -30.00 9.85
N LEU A 95 2.29 -31.09 9.40
CA LEU A 95 1.49 -31.12 8.17
C LEU A 95 0.31 -30.15 8.20
N LYS A 96 -0.38 -30.03 9.34
CA LYS A 96 -1.46 -29.03 9.52
C LYS A 96 -0.94 -27.61 9.37
N LYS A 97 0.22 -27.30 9.95
CA LYS A 97 0.87 -25.99 9.81
C LYS A 97 1.26 -25.68 8.35
N GLU A 98 1.77 -26.69 7.63
CA GLU A 98 2.12 -26.56 6.22
C GLU A 98 0.87 -26.32 5.34
N ILE A 99 -0.23 -27.02 5.62
CA ILE A 99 -1.52 -26.77 4.95
C ILE A 99 -1.99 -25.35 5.20
N GLU A 100 -1.88 -24.83 6.41
CA GLU A 100 -2.29 -23.48 6.75
C GLU A 100 -1.42 -22.45 6.00
N ASN A 101 -0.11 -22.65 5.95
CA ASN A 101 0.79 -21.81 5.15
C ASN A 101 0.43 -21.82 3.66
N LEU A 102 0.08 -22.98 3.09
CA LEU A 102 -0.35 -23.08 1.70
C LEU A 102 -1.66 -22.34 1.43
N LYS A 103 -2.63 -22.39 2.36
CA LYS A 103 -3.90 -21.67 2.23
C LYS A 103 -3.70 -20.15 2.24
N HIS A 104 -2.75 -19.67 3.02
CA HIS A 104 -2.41 -18.24 3.15
C HIS A 104 -1.36 -17.75 2.16
N GLN A 105 -0.98 -18.58 1.17
CA GLN A 105 -0.03 -18.16 0.16
C GLN A 105 -0.59 -17.03 -0.68
N ASP A 106 0.12 -15.89 -0.67
CA ASP A 106 -0.26 -14.72 -1.46
C ASP A 106 0.04 -14.94 -2.94
N LEU A 107 -1.01 -14.93 -3.75
CA LEU A 107 -0.97 -14.93 -5.22
C LEU A 107 -1.51 -13.62 -5.80
N GLY A 108 -1.77 -12.64 -4.94
CA GLY A 108 -2.31 -11.34 -5.32
C GLY A 108 -1.27 -10.42 -5.94
N PHE A 109 -1.77 -9.31 -6.44
CA PHE A 109 -0.99 -8.16 -6.88
C PHE A 109 -1.82 -6.89 -6.70
N LYS A 110 -1.12 -5.76 -6.57
CA LYS A 110 -1.77 -4.42 -6.54
C LYS A 110 -1.50 -3.73 -7.88
N ILE A 111 -2.47 -2.97 -8.34
CA ILE A 111 -2.38 -2.15 -9.54
C ILE A 111 -2.21 -0.70 -9.10
N PHE A 112 -1.27 -0.02 -9.72
CA PHE A 112 -1.03 1.41 -9.54
C PHE A 112 -1.01 2.06 -10.90
N GLU A 113 -1.61 3.22 -10.99
CA GLU A 113 -1.58 4.06 -12.19
C GLU A 113 -0.78 5.32 -11.89
N THR A 114 -0.02 5.78 -12.90
CA THR A 114 0.62 7.09 -12.81
C THR A 114 -0.42 8.17 -13.16
N THR A 115 -0.50 9.19 -12.33
CA THR A 115 -1.31 10.38 -12.62
C THR A 115 -0.41 11.52 -13.04
N PRO A 116 -0.84 12.40 -13.96
CA PRO A 116 -0.11 13.63 -14.26
C PRO A 116 0.09 14.44 -12.98
N ILE A 117 1.23 15.11 -12.89
CA ILE A 117 1.43 16.12 -11.86
C ILE A 117 0.52 17.31 -12.15
N TRP A 118 0.03 17.97 -11.09
CA TRP A 118 -0.84 19.13 -11.28
C TRP A 118 -0.06 20.28 -11.89
N GLU A 119 -0.71 21.00 -12.76
CA GLU A 119 -0.21 22.26 -13.31
C GLU A 119 0.16 23.19 -12.14
N ASP A 120 1.29 23.85 -12.23
CA ASP A 120 1.85 24.77 -11.20
C ASP A 120 2.29 24.11 -9.87
N TYR A 121 2.25 22.80 -9.69
CA TYR A 121 2.67 22.14 -8.43
C TYR A 121 4.18 22.23 -8.19
N ASP A 122 4.98 21.96 -9.24
CA ASP A 122 6.45 22.02 -9.18
C ASP A 122 6.99 23.33 -9.81
N PHE A 123 6.18 24.38 -9.80
CA PHE A 123 6.51 25.63 -10.44
C PHE A 123 7.64 26.37 -9.67
N GLU A 124 8.80 26.50 -10.30
CA GLU A 124 9.87 27.39 -9.91
C GLU A 124 9.86 28.64 -10.80
N ALA A 125 9.44 29.77 -10.26
CA ALA A 125 9.46 31.02 -11.00
C ALA A 125 10.89 31.53 -11.20
N GLU A 126 11.35 31.57 -12.45
CA GLU A 126 12.59 32.29 -12.81
C GLU A 126 12.36 33.81 -12.80
N GLU A 127 11.16 34.26 -13.15
CA GLU A 127 10.75 35.66 -13.14
C GLU A 127 9.32 35.81 -12.61
N PHE A 128 9.03 36.95 -11.94
CA PHE A 128 7.70 37.24 -11.43
C PHE A 128 6.77 37.63 -12.61
N ASP A 129 5.73 36.84 -12.84
CA ASP A 129 4.65 37.15 -13.76
C ASP A 129 3.33 37.29 -13.02
N SER A 130 2.73 38.48 -13.10
CA SER A 130 1.45 38.79 -12.43
C SER A 130 0.25 38.04 -13.01
N SER A 131 0.40 37.38 -14.15
CA SER A 131 -0.64 36.57 -14.81
C SER A 131 -0.60 35.10 -14.39
N GLN A 132 0.43 34.68 -13.68
CA GLN A 132 0.56 33.27 -13.24
C GLN A 132 -0.41 32.97 -12.11
N THR A 133 -1.06 31.83 -12.24
CA THR A 133 -1.89 31.26 -11.19
C THR A 133 -1.00 30.45 -10.24
N LEU A 134 -1.06 30.77 -8.96
CA LEU A 134 -0.41 29.94 -7.93
C LEU A 134 -1.17 28.62 -7.77
N PHE A 135 -0.43 27.55 -7.44
CA PHE A 135 -1.02 26.27 -7.12
C PHE A 135 -2.09 26.39 -6.02
N ASP A 136 -3.30 25.95 -6.34
CA ASP A 136 -4.43 26.01 -5.43
C ASP A 136 -4.75 24.63 -4.86
N ALA A 137 -4.13 24.27 -3.73
CA ALA A 137 -4.40 23.03 -3.02
C ALA A 137 -5.87 22.87 -2.57
N GLY A 138 -6.68 23.94 -2.63
CA GLY A 138 -8.12 23.90 -2.36
C GLY A 138 -8.90 23.08 -3.37
N LYS A 139 -8.37 22.92 -4.58
CA LYS A 139 -8.97 22.16 -5.69
C LYS A 139 -8.63 20.67 -5.66
N LEU A 140 -7.67 20.24 -4.85
CA LEU A 140 -7.29 18.84 -4.76
C LEU A 140 -8.44 17.99 -4.23
N THR A 141 -8.69 16.90 -4.94
CA THR A 141 -9.64 15.88 -4.54
C THR A 141 -9.03 14.90 -3.55
N GLU A 142 -9.83 14.06 -2.91
CA GLU A 142 -9.35 12.99 -2.06
C GLU A 142 -8.43 12.00 -2.83
N ASN A 143 -8.74 11.73 -4.10
CA ASN A 143 -7.90 10.88 -4.95
C ASN A 143 -6.52 11.52 -5.20
N ASP A 144 -6.46 12.82 -5.38
CA ASP A 144 -5.19 13.54 -5.53
C ASP A 144 -4.34 13.44 -4.27
N ILE A 145 -4.95 13.63 -3.10
CA ILE A 145 -4.26 13.50 -1.81
C ILE A 145 -3.76 12.06 -1.60
N ASN A 146 -4.54 11.05 -1.97
CA ASN A 146 -4.13 9.66 -1.90
C ASN A 146 -2.98 9.33 -2.87
N ALA A 147 -3.00 9.91 -4.07
CA ALA A 147 -1.90 9.77 -5.03
C ALA A 147 -0.62 10.42 -4.50
N LEU A 148 -0.71 11.62 -3.92
CA LEU A 148 0.41 12.32 -3.30
C LEU A 148 0.97 11.53 -2.11
N LEU A 149 0.12 11.05 -1.22
CA LEU A 149 0.50 10.21 -0.08
C LEU A 149 1.20 8.92 -0.55
N THR A 150 0.70 8.30 -1.61
CA THR A 150 1.31 7.10 -2.21
C THR A 150 2.69 7.41 -2.77
N THR A 151 2.85 8.55 -3.41
CA THR A 151 4.14 9.03 -3.93
C THR A 151 5.12 9.29 -2.78
N TRP A 152 4.70 10.03 -1.77
CA TRP A 152 5.56 10.36 -0.62
C TRP A 152 5.98 9.14 0.18
N LYS A 153 5.05 8.22 0.49
CA LYS A 153 5.43 6.99 1.21
C LYS A 153 6.46 6.17 0.45
N THR A 154 6.35 6.15 -0.89
CA THR A 154 7.29 5.40 -1.75
C THR A 154 8.64 6.09 -1.78
N TYR A 155 8.68 7.41 -1.91
CA TYR A 155 9.89 8.22 -1.80
C TYR A 155 10.59 8.02 -0.44
N ASP A 156 9.81 7.90 0.62
CA ASP A 156 10.31 7.64 1.98
C ASP A 156 10.71 6.18 2.23
N GLY A 157 10.70 5.33 1.20
CA GLY A 157 11.15 3.94 1.28
C GLY A 157 10.12 2.95 1.81
N ILE A 158 8.84 3.34 1.89
CA ILE A 158 7.74 2.43 2.21
C ILE A 158 7.28 1.78 0.89
N ALA A 159 7.29 0.45 0.83
CA ALA A 159 6.91 -0.27 -0.38
C ALA A 159 5.47 0.06 -0.81
N LEU A 160 5.23 0.14 -2.13
CA LEU A 160 3.89 0.39 -2.70
C LEU A 160 2.83 -0.59 -2.17
N THR A 161 3.22 -1.84 -1.97
CA THR A 161 2.32 -2.91 -1.48
C THR A 161 2.04 -2.84 0.02
N GLN A 162 2.79 -2.03 0.77
CA GLN A 162 2.58 -1.85 2.21
C GLN A 162 1.52 -0.78 2.42
N ASP A 163 0.45 -1.13 3.11
CA ASP A 163 -0.59 -0.18 3.50
C ASP A 163 -0.13 0.65 4.71
N LEU A 164 -0.58 1.88 4.79
CA LEU A 164 -0.40 2.74 5.95
C LEU A 164 -1.58 2.50 6.90
N GLU A 165 -1.29 2.51 8.19
CA GLU A 165 -2.31 2.48 9.24
C GLU A 165 -2.99 3.85 9.33
N THR A 166 -4.30 3.86 9.41
CA THR A 166 -5.08 5.07 9.65
C THR A 166 -5.14 5.35 11.14
N ILE A 167 -4.69 6.54 11.54
CA ILE A 167 -4.64 6.99 12.94
C ILE A 167 -5.63 8.12 13.13
N ASP A 168 -6.52 7.98 14.12
CA ASP A 168 -7.39 9.07 14.56
C ASP A 168 -6.67 9.90 15.64
N LEU A 169 -6.59 11.20 15.40
CA LEU A 169 -5.99 12.19 16.29
C LEU A 169 -7.06 13.19 16.74
N GLY A 170 -8.04 12.72 17.51
CA GLY A 170 -9.12 13.56 18.02
C GLY A 170 -10.04 14.10 16.90
N GLY A 171 -10.41 13.22 15.96
CA GLY A 171 -11.23 13.54 14.80
C GLY A 171 -10.42 13.92 13.55
N TYR A 172 -9.09 14.08 13.64
CA TYR A 172 -8.21 14.27 12.50
C TYR A 172 -7.61 12.96 12.06
N THR A 173 -7.76 12.63 10.78
CA THR A 173 -7.20 11.40 10.19
C THR A 173 -5.76 11.61 9.73
N ALA A 174 -4.83 10.85 10.28
CA ALA A 174 -3.44 10.76 9.87
C ALA A 174 -3.10 9.36 9.37
N TYR A 175 -1.94 9.18 8.71
CA TYR A 175 -1.51 7.90 8.14
C TYR A 175 -0.12 7.56 8.68
N TYR A 176 0.03 6.33 9.19
CA TYR A 176 1.26 5.89 9.84
C TYR A 176 1.83 4.63 9.21
N GLY A 177 3.13 4.57 9.09
CA GLY A 177 3.83 3.37 8.65
C GLY A 177 5.34 3.52 8.71
N ASN A 178 6.01 2.47 9.13
CA ASN A 178 7.48 2.40 9.21
C ASN A 178 8.12 3.59 9.94
N GLY A 179 7.51 4.03 11.04
CA GLY A 179 7.98 5.16 11.85
C GLY A 179 7.74 6.54 11.22
N ARG A 180 6.90 6.65 10.19
CA ARG A 180 6.52 7.92 9.56
C ARG A 180 5.04 8.18 9.73
N LEU A 181 4.72 9.38 10.18
CA LEU A 181 3.36 9.88 10.32
C LEU A 181 3.11 10.98 9.28
N TYR A 182 2.08 10.78 8.46
CA TYR A 182 1.70 11.73 7.42
C TYR A 182 0.43 12.48 7.82
N LEU A 183 0.50 13.81 7.84
CA LEU A 183 -0.61 14.74 8.09
C LEU A 183 -1.01 15.37 6.75
N MET A 184 -1.93 14.70 6.03
CA MET A 184 -2.28 15.07 4.64
C MET A 184 -3.56 15.89 4.55
N ASN A 185 -4.45 15.75 5.52
CA ASN A 185 -5.80 16.30 5.46
C ASN A 185 -5.88 17.73 5.99
N LYS A 186 -6.95 18.44 5.61
CA LYS A 186 -7.30 19.74 6.22
C LYS A 186 -7.88 19.55 7.62
N GLY A 187 -7.90 20.63 8.41
CA GLY A 187 -8.60 20.65 9.69
C GLY A 187 -7.78 20.13 10.88
N PHE A 188 -6.45 20.12 10.80
CA PHE A 188 -5.60 19.84 11.96
C PHE A 188 -5.71 20.95 13.00
N THR A 189 -6.00 20.60 14.24
CA THR A 189 -6.25 21.54 15.35
C THR A 189 -5.26 21.33 16.50
N THR A 190 -5.28 22.26 17.46
CA THR A 190 -4.53 22.10 18.71
C THR A 190 -4.95 20.84 19.50
N ASP A 191 -6.22 20.42 19.40
CA ASP A 191 -6.69 19.20 20.05
C ASP A 191 -6.16 17.96 19.34
N SER A 192 -6.02 17.99 18.01
CA SER A 192 -5.34 16.95 17.25
C SER A 192 -3.86 16.81 17.63
N LEU A 193 -3.19 17.94 17.90
CA LEU A 193 -1.80 17.94 18.39
C LEU A 193 -1.69 17.33 19.79
N LYS A 194 -2.62 17.64 20.70
CA LYS A 194 -2.66 17.00 22.03
C LYS A 194 -2.86 15.49 21.91
N ALA A 195 -3.84 15.06 21.10
CA ALA A 195 -4.10 13.66 20.86
C ALA A 195 -2.87 12.92 20.27
N LEU A 196 -2.13 13.58 19.37
CA LEU A 196 -0.88 13.05 18.82
C LEU A 196 0.17 12.83 19.91
N LEU A 197 0.45 13.82 20.74
CA LEU A 197 1.46 13.72 21.79
C LEU A 197 1.05 12.71 22.87
N GLU A 198 -0.22 12.64 23.23
CA GLU A 198 -0.76 11.64 24.14
C GLU A 198 -0.61 10.22 23.58
N LYS A 199 -0.92 10.03 22.29
CA LYS A 199 -0.76 8.74 21.63
C LYS A 199 0.70 8.29 21.60
N ILE A 200 1.65 9.18 21.33
CA ILE A 200 3.08 8.88 21.38
C ILE A 200 3.49 8.43 22.80
N ASP A 201 2.92 9.02 23.83
CA ASP A 201 3.24 8.69 25.24
C ASP A 201 2.61 7.37 25.72
N THR A 202 1.44 7.02 25.22
CA THR A 202 0.63 5.91 25.75
C THR A 202 0.69 4.64 24.92
N ASP A 203 0.88 4.75 23.61
CA ASP A 203 0.86 3.61 22.68
C ASP A 203 2.28 3.20 22.26
N LYS A 204 2.78 2.14 22.86
CA LYS A 204 4.13 1.59 22.58
C LYS A 204 4.33 1.10 21.14
N HIS A 205 3.27 0.92 20.38
CA HIS A 205 3.34 0.52 18.97
C HIS A 205 3.35 1.74 18.03
N PHE A 206 3.10 2.92 18.56
CA PHE A 206 3.08 4.17 17.82
C PHE A 206 4.31 5.02 18.17
N GLU A 207 5.42 4.74 17.49
CA GLU A 207 6.70 5.43 17.67
C GLU A 207 7.12 6.17 16.39
N PRO A 208 6.54 7.33 16.07
CA PRO A 208 6.93 8.09 14.90
C PRO A 208 8.35 8.67 15.06
N LYS A 209 9.20 8.38 14.09
CA LYS A 209 10.52 9.01 13.95
C LYS A 209 10.46 10.30 13.15
N SER A 210 9.47 10.43 12.28
CA SER A 210 9.21 11.65 11.53
C SER A 210 7.71 11.91 11.38
N ILE A 211 7.34 13.18 11.47
CA ILE A 211 6.00 13.70 11.22
C ILE A 211 6.11 14.56 9.96
N ILE A 212 5.39 14.17 8.91
CA ILE A 212 5.45 14.81 7.60
C ILE A 212 4.09 15.45 7.33
N ALA A 213 4.07 16.75 7.16
CA ALA A 213 2.86 17.55 6.97
C ALA A 213 2.77 18.06 5.53
N PHE A 214 1.57 17.98 4.94
CA PHE A 214 1.27 18.64 3.68
C PHE A 214 0.97 20.11 3.96
N GLY A 215 1.96 20.97 3.66
CA GLY A 215 1.98 22.36 4.06
C GLY A 215 0.80 23.20 3.53
N TYR A 216 0.28 22.84 2.33
CA TYR A 216 -0.88 23.54 1.77
C TYR A 216 -2.20 23.26 2.51
N HIS A 217 -2.31 22.18 3.27
CA HIS A 217 -3.52 21.81 3.99
C HIS A 217 -3.50 22.21 5.47
N LEU A 218 -2.34 22.61 5.99
CA LEU A 218 -2.20 23.05 7.37
C LEU A 218 -1.94 24.56 7.40
N GLU A 219 -2.63 25.25 8.31
CA GLU A 219 -2.39 26.65 8.56
C GLU A 219 -0.97 26.88 9.12
N SER A 220 -0.34 27.99 8.77
CA SER A 220 1.00 28.34 9.27
C SER A 220 1.09 28.33 10.80
N LYS A 221 -0.01 28.69 11.49
CA LYS A 221 -0.11 28.59 12.93
C LYS A 221 0.03 27.15 13.42
N SER A 222 -0.72 26.22 12.82
CA SER A 222 -0.68 24.79 13.16
C SER A 222 0.69 24.18 12.89
N LEU A 223 1.31 24.50 11.75
CA LEU A 223 2.67 24.05 11.41
C LEU A 223 3.69 24.49 12.47
N ARG A 224 3.59 25.74 12.91
CA ARG A 224 4.45 26.29 13.96
C ARG A 224 4.19 25.62 15.31
N GLU A 225 2.92 25.46 15.71
CA GLU A 225 2.56 24.77 16.94
C GLU A 225 3.09 23.32 16.96
N ILE A 226 2.97 22.57 15.87
CA ILE A 226 3.53 21.22 15.76
C ILE A 226 5.04 21.26 15.96
N SER A 227 5.75 22.12 15.22
CA SER A 227 7.21 22.23 15.28
C SER A 227 7.71 22.53 16.68
N GLU A 228 7.13 23.52 17.36
CA GLU A 228 7.52 23.95 18.71
C GLU A 228 7.22 22.87 19.77
N ASN A 229 6.06 22.22 19.66
CA ASN A 229 5.68 21.16 20.60
C ASN A 229 6.52 19.88 20.40
N VAL A 230 6.82 19.48 19.17
CA VAL A 230 7.72 18.35 18.87
C VAL A 230 9.11 18.61 19.43
N LYS A 231 9.67 19.80 19.24
CA LYS A 231 10.97 20.19 19.84
C LYS A 231 10.94 20.13 21.38
N THR A 232 9.87 20.64 21.98
CA THR A 232 9.70 20.61 23.44
C THR A 232 9.56 19.17 23.94
N TYR A 233 8.81 18.32 23.22
CA TYR A 233 8.65 16.92 23.52
C TYR A 233 9.99 16.17 23.45
N ASN A 234 10.75 16.36 22.36
CA ASN A 234 12.07 15.76 22.18
C ASN A 234 13.02 16.10 23.34
N ASN A 235 13.05 17.38 23.74
CA ASN A 235 13.90 17.82 24.84
C ASN A 235 13.51 17.18 26.18
N LYS A 236 12.20 17.04 26.46
CA LYS A 236 11.70 16.45 27.72
C LYS A 236 11.88 14.94 27.79
N LYS A 237 11.63 14.24 26.69
CA LYS A 237 11.61 12.78 26.64
C LYS A 237 12.90 12.16 26.11
N LYS A 238 13.87 12.99 25.67
CA LYS A 238 15.10 12.57 24.98
C LYS A 238 14.79 11.70 23.74
N SER A 239 13.71 12.04 23.05
CA SER A 239 13.35 11.46 21.76
C SER A 239 13.93 12.30 20.62
N ASP A 240 13.90 11.77 19.41
CA ASP A 240 14.42 12.41 18.20
C ASP A 240 13.39 12.25 17.08
N ILE A 241 12.30 13.02 17.19
CA ILE A 241 11.21 13.05 16.20
C ILE A 241 11.44 14.25 15.30
N ASP A 242 11.59 14.00 14.01
CA ASP A 242 11.68 15.06 13.01
C ASP A 242 10.29 15.56 12.61
N PHE A 243 10.16 16.89 12.44
CA PHE A 243 8.99 17.49 11.82
C PHE A 243 9.36 18.08 10.47
N ILE A 244 8.72 17.61 9.41
CA ILE A 244 9.01 17.97 8.01
C ILE A 244 7.73 18.51 7.38
N THR A 245 7.82 19.69 6.79
CA THR A 245 6.75 20.22 5.93
C THR A 245 7.13 20.00 4.47
N ARG A 246 6.21 19.44 3.70
CA ARG A 246 6.32 19.28 2.24
C ARG A 246 5.19 20.03 1.57
N TYR A 247 5.52 20.64 0.43
CA TYR A 247 4.57 21.39 -0.38
C TYR A 247 4.39 20.74 -1.73
#